data_7584adaf79906ead231e95f2fd51f466
#
_entry.id   7584adaf79906ead231e95f2fd51f466
#
_cell.length_a   1.000
_cell.length_b   1.000
_cell.length_c   1.000
_cell.angle_alpha   90.00
_cell.angle_beta   90.00
_cell.angle_gamma   90.00
#
_symmetry.space_group_name_H-M   'P 1'
#
loop_
_entity.id
_entity.type
_entity.pdbx_description
1 polymer ?
#
loop_
_entity_poly.entity_id
_entity_poly.type
_entity_poly.pdbx_seq_one_letter_code
_entity_poly.pdbx_strand_id
1 'polypeptide(L)'
;MADHVTLSRRRLGTSRLEVSAVALGSWRTFERLPRERGVEILEHARELGINFLDDARYNDETGGAPLPTGYSEVLFGELFRAAGFRRGDAIVSEKLWWEFWPRESASDELESSLGRLRFDYVDLIYCTTLPAELSVEQAVAEVARLLAAGTARAWGVAMWPPAAIEAATLAASAQGIDPPCAAQMAYSMVSRAEAESPQMVAALRGAGAGLVASAALEGGLLTGKYDSTDATGRLAGAPDDPPRRAALDAGRALRSLAEEWGTSAAALAVAFALDHPSLASVLIGATSPAQLDEHVAGVALHAQLSDDDRARLRDVVA
;
A
#
# COMPACT_ATOMS: atom_id res chain seq x y z
N MET A 1 -2.76 -29.21 13.14
CA MET A 1 -1.93 -28.02 13.33
C MET A 1 -1.75 -27.46 11.94
N ALA A 2 -2.35 -26.34 11.62
CA ALA A 2 -2.11 -25.68 10.34
C ALA A 2 -0.64 -25.19 10.35
N ASP A 3 0.14 -25.60 9.34
CA ASP A 3 1.46 -25.04 9.13
C ASP A 3 1.30 -23.53 8.99
N HIS A 4 1.81 -22.77 9.97
CA HIS A 4 1.85 -21.33 9.88
C HIS A 4 2.75 -20.95 8.70
N VAL A 5 2.13 -20.57 7.59
CA VAL A 5 2.84 -19.98 6.45
C VAL A 5 3.44 -18.65 6.93
N THR A 6 4.70 -18.69 7.31
CA THR A 6 5.44 -17.46 7.62
C THR A 6 5.64 -16.71 6.32
N LEU A 7 5.04 -15.51 6.20
CA LEU A 7 5.21 -14.65 5.04
C LEU A 7 6.68 -14.35 4.78
N SER A 8 7.10 -14.55 3.53
CA SER A 8 8.45 -14.17 3.11
C SER A 8 8.68 -12.67 3.28
N ARG A 9 9.86 -12.31 3.78
CA ARG A 9 10.32 -10.92 3.84
C ARG A 9 11.04 -10.57 2.54
N ARG A 10 10.83 -9.35 2.09
CA ARG A 10 11.49 -8.79 0.93
C ARG A 10 12.14 -7.47 1.32
N ARG A 11 13.33 -7.23 0.81
CA ARG A 11 13.99 -5.95 1.03
C ARG A 11 13.24 -4.85 0.27
N LEU A 12 12.96 -3.75 0.94
CA LEU A 12 12.30 -2.60 0.32
C LEU A 12 13.34 -1.76 -0.42
N GLY A 13 13.48 -2.03 -1.71
CA GLY A 13 14.49 -1.41 -2.56
C GLY A 13 15.90 -1.54 -1.99
N THR A 14 16.67 -0.45 -2.01
CA THR A 14 18.02 -0.37 -1.47
C THR A 14 18.08 -0.14 0.04
N SER A 15 16.93 0.13 0.70
CA SER A 15 16.89 0.38 2.14
C SER A 15 17.23 -0.87 2.97
N ARG A 16 17.34 -0.71 4.29
CA ARG A 16 17.49 -1.82 5.23
C ARG A 16 16.16 -2.38 5.74
N LEU A 17 15.05 -1.87 5.22
CA LEU A 17 13.73 -2.32 5.63
C LEU A 17 13.39 -3.65 4.96
N GLU A 18 13.00 -4.63 5.77
CA GLU A 18 12.50 -5.92 5.30
C GLU A 18 11.00 -6.01 5.53
N VAL A 19 10.24 -5.90 4.47
CA VAL A 19 8.78 -5.87 4.49
C VAL A 19 8.18 -7.23 4.13
N SER A 20 7.02 -7.54 4.69
CA SER A 20 6.22 -8.69 4.25
C SER A 20 5.72 -8.51 2.82
N ALA A 21 5.60 -9.60 2.09
CA ALA A 21 5.12 -9.61 0.70
C ALA A 21 3.70 -9.01 0.55
N VAL A 22 2.94 -8.98 1.65
CA VAL A 22 1.64 -8.30 1.78
C VAL A 22 1.77 -7.24 2.86
N ALA A 23 1.29 -6.02 2.59
CA ALA A 23 1.17 -4.92 3.53
C ALA A 23 -0.31 -4.64 3.82
N LEU A 24 -0.62 -4.19 5.03
CA LEU A 24 -1.98 -3.82 5.43
C LEU A 24 -2.12 -2.30 5.52
N GLY A 25 -3.04 -1.74 4.73
CA GLY A 25 -3.36 -0.33 4.71
C GLY A 25 -4.59 0.02 5.53
N SER A 26 -4.59 1.20 6.11
CA SER A 26 -5.69 1.74 6.92
C SER A 26 -6.75 2.47 6.08
N TRP A 27 -6.38 2.98 4.90
CA TRP A 27 -7.24 3.86 4.10
C TRP A 27 -8.64 3.30 3.87
N ARG A 28 -9.65 4.06 4.26
CA ARG A 28 -11.07 3.71 4.12
C ARG A 28 -11.43 2.35 4.73
N THR A 29 -10.75 1.98 5.80
CA THR A 29 -10.89 0.65 6.41
C THR A 29 -11.35 0.77 7.86
N PHE A 30 -10.47 1.15 8.77
CA PHE A 30 -10.73 1.04 10.20
C PHE A 30 -11.79 2.01 10.73
N GLU A 31 -11.91 3.21 10.16
CA GLU A 31 -12.92 4.20 10.53
C GLU A 31 -14.36 3.77 10.20
N ARG A 32 -14.50 2.70 9.40
CA ARG A 32 -15.78 2.13 8.98
C ARG A 32 -16.15 0.86 9.72
N LEU A 33 -15.33 0.45 10.68
CA LEU A 33 -15.46 -0.80 11.41
C LEU A 33 -15.64 -0.53 12.92
N PRO A 34 -16.32 -1.42 13.63
CA PRO A 34 -16.22 -1.43 15.09
C PRO A 34 -14.76 -1.58 15.52
N ARG A 35 -14.38 -0.88 16.60
CA ARG A 35 -13.01 -0.87 17.11
C ARG A 35 -12.45 -2.29 17.36
N GLU A 36 -13.27 -3.15 17.94
CA GLU A 36 -12.93 -4.54 18.26
C GLU A 36 -12.55 -5.30 16.97
N ARG A 37 -13.26 -5.04 15.88
CA ARG A 37 -12.96 -5.64 14.58
C ARG A 37 -11.62 -5.15 14.02
N GLY A 38 -11.31 -3.87 14.21
CA GLY A 38 -10.00 -3.32 13.84
C GLY A 38 -8.84 -3.98 14.60
N VAL A 39 -9.04 -4.24 15.90
CA VAL A 39 -8.06 -4.97 16.73
C VAL A 39 -7.90 -6.40 16.23
N GLU A 40 -8.99 -7.15 16.02
CA GLU A 40 -8.95 -8.53 15.50
C GLU A 40 -8.17 -8.63 14.17
N ILE A 41 -8.39 -7.68 13.25
CA ILE A 41 -7.69 -7.65 11.96
C ILE A 41 -6.19 -7.44 12.16
N LEU A 42 -5.78 -6.50 13.02
CA LEU A 42 -4.37 -6.24 13.27
C LEU A 42 -3.70 -7.37 14.06
N GLU A 43 -4.38 -7.99 15.03
CA GLU A 43 -3.88 -9.19 15.73
C GLU A 43 -3.62 -10.32 14.74
N HIS A 44 -4.60 -10.59 13.88
CA HIS A 44 -4.47 -11.62 12.86
C HIS A 44 -3.38 -11.31 11.82
N ALA A 45 -3.25 -10.04 11.40
CA ALA A 45 -2.16 -9.61 10.54
C ALA A 45 -0.78 -9.89 11.17
N ARG A 46 -0.64 -9.61 12.48
CA ARG A 46 0.58 -9.91 13.24
C ARG A 46 0.85 -11.42 13.31
N GLU A 47 -0.16 -12.23 13.55
CA GLU A 47 -0.07 -13.70 13.57
C GLU A 47 0.35 -14.29 12.22
N LEU A 48 -0.15 -13.74 11.11
CA LEU A 48 0.24 -14.09 9.75
C LEU A 48 1.65 -13.60 9.38
N GLY A 49 2.29 -12.78 10.23
CA GLY A 49 3.61 -12.22 9.98
C GLY A 49 3.62 -11.00 9.07
N ILE A 50 2.47 -10.36 8.84
CA ILE A 50 2.41 -9.05 8.17
C ILE A 50 3.06 -8.02 9.10
N ASN A 51 4.16 -7.42 8.64
CA ASN A 51 4.89 -6.40 9.40
C ASN A 51 4.90 -5.04 8.73
N PHE A 52 4.40 -4.92 7.51
CA PHE A 52 4.32 -3.66 6.80
C PHE A 52 2.91 -3.12 6.90
N LEU A 53 2.79 -1.99 7.60
CA LEU A 53 1.53 -1.32 7.88
C LEU A 53 1.59 0.09 7.31
N ASP A 54 0.58 0.47 6.50
CA ASP A 54 0.51 1.76 5.81
C ASP A 54 -0.64 2.59 6.35
N ASP A 55 -0.34 3.77 6.85
CA ASP A 55 -1.32 4.76 7.28
C ASP A 55 -1.03 6.11 6.64
N ALA A 56 -1.89 7.07 6.86
CA ALA A 56 -1.69 8.46 6.52
C ALA A 56 -2.75 9.36 7.16
N ARG A 57 -2.50 10.65 7.12
CA ARG A 57 -3.46 11.69 7.47
C ARG A 57 -4.58 11.76 6.44
N TYR A 58 -5.57 10.86 6.56
CA TYR A 58 -6.75 10.87 5.70
C TYR A 58 -7.83 11.80 6.22
N ASN A 59 -8.61 12.37 5.29
CA ASN A 59 -9.83 13.09 5.60
C ASN A 59 -10.94 12.11 5.97
N ASP A 60 -11.81 12.50 6.90
CA ASP A 60 -12.99 11.72 7.22
C ASP A 60 -13.98 11.72 6.06
N GLU A 61 -14.32 10.54 5.60
CA GLU A 61 -15.33 10.32 4.56
C GLU A 61 -16.62 9.70 5.14
N THR A 62 -16.65 9.43 6.45
CA THR A 62 -17.83 8.82 7.11
C THR A 62 -18.80 9.89 7.59
N GLY A 63 -18.32 11.11 7.80
CA GLY A 63 -19.07 12.20 8.41
C GLY A 63 -19.29 12.03 9.90
N GLY A 64 -18.66 11.03 10.53
CA GLY A 64 -18.83 10.70 11.94
C GLY A 64 -17.56 10.70 12.77
N ALA A 65 -16.41 10.96 12.17
CA ALA A 65 -15.16 10.98 12.90
C ALA A 65 -15.05 12.21 13.82
N PRO A 66 -14.39 12.06 14.98
CA PRO A 66 -14.16 13.16 15.92
C PRO A 66 -13.31 14.31 15.35
N LEU A 67 -12.49 14.00 14.33
CA LEU A 67 -11.63 14.95 13.63
C LEU A 67 -11.91 14.87 12.12
N PRO A 68 -12.02 16.01 11.42
CA PRO A 68 -12.27 16.02 9.98
C PRO A 68 -11.10 15.51 9.14
N THR A 69 -9.88 15.54 9.69
CA THR A 69 -8.66 15.03 9.07
C THR A 69 -7.73 14.43 10.12
N GLY A 70 -7.03 13.35 9.78
CA GLY A 70 -6.06 12.70 10.65
C GLY A 70 -6.65 11.82 11.75
N TYR A 71 -7.97 11.59 11.77
CA TYR A 71 -8.55 10.63 12.70
C TYR A 71 -8.08 9.20 12.41
N SER A 72 -7.79 8.89 11.14
CA SER A 72 -7.16 7.62 10.74
C SER A 72 -5.92 7.29 11.57
N GLU A 73 -5.02 8.26 11.74
CA GLU A 73 -3.77 8.09 12.49
C GLU A 73 -4.02 7.90 14.00
N VAL A 74 -4.98 8.64 14.58
CA VAL A 74 -5.38 8.44 15.98
C VAL A 74 -5.87 7.01 16.18
N LEU A 75 -6.79 6.58 15.33
CA LEU A 75 -7.40 5.26 15.37
C LEU A 75 -6.36 4.16 15.12
N PHE A 76 -5.55 4.31 14.09
CA PHE A 76 -4.49 3.34 13.76
C PHE A 76 -3.52 3.17 14.92
N GLY A 77 -3.02 4.27 15.52
CA GLY A 77 -2.12 4.20 16.66
C GLY A 77 -2.74 3.52 17.88
N GLU A 78 -4.05 3.70 18.11
CA GLU A 78 -4.77 3.01 19.17
C GLU A 78 -4.95 1.52 18.89
N LEU A 79 -5.37 1.16 17.68
CA LEU A 79 -5.54 -0.23 17.26
C LEU A 79 -4.21 -1.00 17.25
N PHE A 80 -3.13 -0.36 16.77
CA PHE A 80 -1.78 -0.92 16.77
C PHE A 80 -1.34 -1.37 18.15
N ARG A 81 -1.55 -0.50 19.17
CA ARG A 81 -1.22 -0.85 20.56
C ARG A 81 -2.16 -1.90 21.15
N ALA A 82 -3.46 -1.80 20.86
CA ALA A 82 -4.45 -2.76 21.36
C ALA A 82 -4.22 -4.17 20.79
N ALA A 83 -3.79 -4.28 19.53
CA ALA A 83 -3.42 -5.56 18.89
C ALA A 83 -2.07 -6.12 19.35
N GLY A 84 -1.39 -5.47 20.30
CA GLY A 84 -0.16 -5.95 20.90
C GLY A 84 1.08 -5.79 20.02
N PHE A 85 1.05 -4.93 19.00
CA PHE A 85 2.28 -4.54 18.28
C PHE A 85 3.17 -3.68 19.18
N ARG A 86 4.46 -3.97 19.19
CA ARG A 86 5.49 -3.05 19.67
C ARG A 86 6.03 -2.27 18.49
N ARG A 87 6.37 -0.99 18.68
CA ARG A 87 6.77 -0.11 17.57
C ARG A 87 7.93 -0.68 16.74
N GLY A 88 8.85 -1.39 17.35
CA GLY A 88 9.99 -2.02 16.66
C GLY A 88 9.69 -3.32 15.90
N ASP A 89 8.49 -3.88 16.04
CA ASP A 89 8.11 -5.15 15.41
C ASP A 89 7.49 -4.96 14.02
N ALA A 90 7.11 -3.72 13.68
CA ALA A 90 6.45 -3.37 12.43
C ALA A 90 7.21 -2.26 11.69
N ILE A 91 7.14 -2.33 10.37
CA ILE A 91 7.49 -1.25 9.46
C ILE A 91 6.21 -0.43 9.25
N VAL A 92 6.20 0.80 9.72
CA VAL A 92 5.07 1.70 9.57
C VAL A 92 5.44 2.77 8.54
N SER A 93 4.60 2.94 7.54
CA SER A 93 4.70 4.04 6.59
C SER A 93 3.66 5.12 6.84
N GLU A 94 4.03 6.34 6.49
CA GLU A 94 3.22 7.55 6.57
C GLU A 94 3.42 8.39 5.30
N LYS A 95 2.60 9.42 5.07
CA LYS A 95 2.62 10.23 3.85
C LYS A 95 2.73 11.72 4.15
N LEU A 96 3.56 12.43 3.39
CA LEU A 96 3.57 13.88 3.30
C LEU A 96 2.62 14.29 2.18
N TRP A 97 1.58 15.04 2.54
CA TRP A 97 0.57 15.52 1.60
C TRP A 97 0.91 16.89 1.03
N TRP A 98 1.76 17.69 1.74
CA TRP A 98 2.17 19.05 1.36
C TRP A 98 1.00 20.04 1.27
N GLU A 99 -0.15 19.71 1.88
CA GLU A 99 -1.40 20.45 1.74
C GLU A 99 -1.28 21.91 2.21
N PHE A 100 -0.43 22.13 3.19
CA PHE A 100 -0.25 23.47 3.80
C PHE A 100 1.10 24.09 3.47
N TRP A 101 1.85 23.52 2.53
CA TRP A 101 3.11 24.10 2.06
C TRP A 101 2.88 25.51 1.45
N PRO A 102 3.75 26.52 1.69
CA PRO A 102 4.95 26.48 2.54
C PRO A 102 4.71 26.90 4.02
N ARG A 103 3.45 27.02 4.47
CA ARG A 103 3.13 27.41 5.86
C ARG A 103 3.57 26.36 6.88
N GLU A 104 3.44 25.09 6.50
CA GLU A 104 3.92 23.93 7.25
C GLU A 104 5.05 23.29 6.47
N SER A 105 6.17 23.05 7.13
CA SER A 105 7.27 22.24 6.60
C SER A 105 6.92 20.74 6.66
N ALA A 106 7.70 19.89 5.98
CA ALA A 106 7.58 18.45 6.14
C ALA A 106 7.78 17.99 7.60
N SER A 107 8.62 18.71 8.36
CA SER A 107 8.82 18.41 9.78
C SER A 107 7.56 18.72 10.61
N ASP A 108 6.90 19.84 10.39
CA ASP A 108 5.66 20.20 11.08
C ASP A 108 4.54 19.20 10.76
N GLU A 109 4.42 18.81 9.47
CA GLU A 109 3.41 17.85 9.02
C GLU A 109 3.64 16.47 9.66
N LEU A 110 4.87 15.94 9.61
CA LEU A 110 5.19 14.65 10.18
C LEU A 110 5.10 14.66 11.71
N GLU A 111 5.52 15.73 12.38
CA GLU A 111 5.43 15.86 13.83
C GLU A 111 3.98 15.83 14.31
N SER A 112 3.08 16.48 13.56
CA SER A 112 1.63 16.42 13.80
C SER A 112 1.08 15.00 13.63
N SER A 113 1.51 14.26 12.60
CA SER A 113 1.16 12.85 12.35
C SER A 113 1.67 11.94 13.46
N LEU A 114 2.94 12.08 13.85
CA LEU A 114 3.54 11.33 14.96
C LEU A 114 2.81 11.56 16.27
N GLY A 115 2.39 12.80 16.53
CA GLY A 115 1.58 13.14 17.70
C GLY A 115 0.24 12.41 17.73
N ARG A 116 -0.47 12.33 16.59
CA ARG A 116 -1.75 11.59 16.47
C ARG A 116 -1.55 10.08 16.59
N LEU A 117 -0.54 9.51 15.93
CA LEU A 117 -0.14 8.10 16.04
C LEU A 117 0.34 7.71 17.46
N ARG A 118 0.88 8.68 18.20
CA ARG A 118 1.67 8.49 19.43
C ARG A 118 2.89 7.61 19.19
N PHE A 119 3.66 7.92 18.14
CA PHE A 119 4.93 7.32 17.79
C PHE A 119 6.03 8.37 17.80
N ASP A 120 7.26 7.94 18.02
CA ASP A 120 8.44 8.82 17.98
C ASP A 120 9.04 8.92 16.57
N TYR A 121 8.72 7.98 15.69
CA TYR A 121 9.23 7.91 14.32
C TYR A 121 8.32 7.03 13.45
N VAL A 122 8.49 7.17 12.12
CA VAL A 122 8.02 6.20 11.12
C VAL A 122 9.21 5.53 10.44
N ASP A 123 9.02 4.32 9.91
CA ASP A 123 10.10 3.62 9.19
C ASP A 123 10.22 4.12 7.77
N LEU A 124 9.11 4.50 7.15
CA LEU A 124 9.05 4.96 5.78
C LEU A 124 8.13 6.19 5.69
N ILE A 125 8.62 7.25 5.05
CA ILE A 125 7.79 8.39 4.69
C ILE A 125 7.64 8.47 3.17
N TYR A 126 6.41 8.54 2.67
CA TYR A 126 6.13 8.76 1.27
C TYR A 126 5.90 10.23 0.97
N CYS A 127 6.56 10.75 -0.06
CA CYS A 127 6.18 12.00 -0.69
C CYS A 127 5.05 11.74 -1.68
N THR A 128 3.89 12.38 -1.48
CA THR A 128 2.78 12.35 -2.44
C THR A 128 2.99 13.39 -3.54
N THR A 129 1.98 13.63 -4.37
CA THR A 129 2.03 14.66 -5.42
C THR A 129 2.44 16.01 -4.84
N LEU A 130 3.48 16.62 -5.43
CA LEU A 130 3.97 17.92 -5.00
C LEU A 130 3.06 19.05 -5.49
N PRO A 131 2.79 20.09 -4.67
CA PRO A 131 2.17 21.30 -5.15
C PRO A 131 3.09 22.04 -6.13
N ALA A 132 2.53 22.89 -6.98
CA ALA A 132 3.27 23.58 -8.05
C ALA A 132 4.42 24.46 -7.53
N GLU A 133 4.32 24.93 -6.30
CA GLU A 133 5.29 25.80 -5.65
C GLU A 133 6.46 25.03 -5.01
N LEU A 134 6.39 23.71 -4.96
CA LEU A 134 7.41 22.85 -4.34
C LEU A 134 8.13 22.06 -5.41
N SER A 135 9.40 22.37 -5.64
CA SER A 135 10.21 21.58 -6.58
C SER A 135 10.63 20.24 -5.98
N VAL A 136 11.02 19.29 -6.83
CA VAL A 136 11.53 17.98 -6.40
C VAL A 136 12.75 18.13 -5.50
N GLU A 137 13.66 19.03 -5.84
CA GLU A 137 14.88 19.30 -5.07
C GLU A 137 14.57 19.85 -3.68
N GLN A 138 13.57 20.73 -3.57
CA GLN A 138 13.11 21.25 -2.30
C GLN A 138 12.45 20.15 -1.45
N ALA A 139 11.58 19.34 -2.05
CA ALA A 139 10.95 18.22 -1.36
C ALA A 139 12.00 17.24 -0.81
N VAL A 140 13.03 16.92 -1.61
CA VAL A 140 14.13 16.04 -1.18
C VAL A 140 14.95 16.69 -0.06
N ALA A 141 15.15 18.00 -0.07
CA ALA A 141 15.82 18.71 1.02
C ALA A 141 15.00 18.67 2.33
N GLU A 142 13.66 18.74 2.24
CA GLU A 142 12.79 18.51 3.41
C GLU A 142 12.92 17.08 3.94
N VAL A 143 12.89 16.09 3.05
CA VAL A 143 13.10 14.66 3.42
C VAL A 143 14.45 14.48 4.11
N ALA A 144 15.52 15.09 3.61
CA ALA A 144 16.85 15.00 4.23
C ALA A 144 16.84 15.48 5.70
N ARG A 145 16.03 16.49 6.03
CA ARG A 145 15.87 16.96 7.42
C ARG A 145 15.16 15.93 8.30
N LEU A 146 14.12 15.26 7.78
CA LEU A 146 13.40 14.22 8.51
C LEU A 146 14.29 13.02 8.81
N LEU A 147 15.09 12.60 7.82
CA LEU A 147 16.05 11.51 7.99
C LEU A 147 17.14 11.88 8.99
N ALA A 148 17.68 13.09 8.93
CA ALA A 148 18.69 13.59 9.86
C ALA A 148 18.14 13.73 11.30
N ALA A 149 16.87 14.11 11.47
CA ALA A 149 16.19 14.16 12.76
C ALA A 149 15.85 12.77 13.31
N GLY A 150 15.85 11.73 12.47
CA GLY A 150 15.47 10.37 12.86
C GLY A 150 13.96 10.17 13.01
N THR A 151 13.15 11.14 12.62
CA THR A 151 11.68 11.02 12.63
C THR A 151 11.16 10.15 11.48
N ALA A 152 11.95 9.97 10.41
CA ALA A 152 11.77 8.96 9.39
C ALA A 152 13.09 8.19 9.19
N ARG A 153 13.02 6.88 8.90
CA ARG A 153 14.22 6.02 8.69
C ARG A 153 14.57 5.84 7.23
N ALA A 154 13.57 5.86 6.36
CA ALA A 154 13.69 5.77 4.91
C ALA A 154 12.58 6.59 4.26
N TRP A 155 12.68 6.79 2.96
CA TRP A 155 11.67 7.51 2.23
C TRP A 155 11.37 6.87 0.87
N GLY A 156 10.19 7.21 0.35
CA GLY A 156 9.71 6.78 -0.94
C GLY A 156 8.81 7.83 -1.57
N VAL A 157 8.20 7.47 -2.68
CA VAL A 157 7.26 8.33 -3.42
C VAL A 157 5.93 7.61 -3.60
N ALA A 158 4.84 8.36 -3.68
CA ALA A 158 3.51 7.82 -3.95
C ALA A 158 2.91 8.50 -5.18
N MET A 159 2.59 7.70 -6.20
CA MET A 159 1.95 8.14 -7.45
C MET A 159 2.79 9.16 -8.26
N TRP A 160 4.10 9.08 -8.18
CA TRP A 160 4.99 9.96 -8.93
C TRP A 160 5.26 9.41 -10.33
N PRO A 161 5.32 10.28 -11.37
CA PRO A 161 5.72 9.88 -12.72
C PRO A 161 7.23 9.54 -12.79
N PRO A 162 7.66 8.74 -13.77
CA PRO A 162 9.06 8.30 -13.90
C PRO A 162 10.07 9.43 -13.84
N ALA A 163 9.85 10.54 -14.56
CA ALA A 163 10.76 11.68 -14.60
C ALA A 163 10.95 12.34 -13.21
N ALA A 164 9.90 12.36 -12.37
CA ALA A 164 10.01 12.88 -11.01
C ALA A 164 10.83 11.96 -10.10
N ILE A 165 10.71 10.63 -10.27
CA ILE A 165 11.53 9.64 -9.54
C ILE A 165 13.01 9.79 -9.92
N GLU A 166 13.31 9.98 -11.20
CA GLU A 166 14.68 10.22 -11.69
C GLU A 166 15.24 11.53 -11.11
N ALA A 167 14.47 12.62 -11.16
CA ALA A 167 14.86 13.90 -10.56
C ALA A 167 15.12 13.78 -9.05
N ALA A 168 14.25 13.06 -8.34
CA ALA A 168 14.41 12.80 -6.90
C ALA A 168 15.68 12.00 -6.59
N THR A 169 16.01 11.03 -7.43
CA THR A 169 17.24 10.24 -7.28
C THR A 169 18.50 11.11 -7.41
N LEU A 170 18.50 12.02 -8.40
CA LEU A 170 19.59 12.98 -8.58
C LEU A 170 19.69 13.97 -7.43
N ALA A 171 18.54 14.51 -6.99
CA ALA A 171 18.47 15.43 -5.87
C ALA A 171 18.93 14.79 -4.56
N ALA A 172 18.56 13.53 -4.30
CA ALA A 172 19.02 12.76 -3.13
C ALA A 172 20.55 12.62 -3.12
N SER A 173 21.14 12.28 -4.26
CA SER A 173 22.60 12.22 -4.40
C SER A 173 23.27 13.56 -4.10
N ALA A 174 22.69 14.67 -4.57
CA ALA A 174 23.20 16.02 -4.29
C ALA A 174 23.07 16.40 -2.81
N GLN A 175 22.09 15.88 -2.09
CA GLN A 175 21.88 16.08 -0.65
C GLN A 175 22.66 15.07 0.22
N GLY A 176 23.34 14.09 -0.39
CA GLY A 176 24.07 13.06 0.36
C GLY A 176 23.19 12.09 1.13
N ILE A 177 21.94 11.89 0.70
CA ILE A 177 21.01 10.90 1.26
C ILE A 177 20.76 9.78 0.26
N ASP A 178 20.26 8.65 0.76
CA ASP A 178 19.83 7.54 -0.09
C ASP A 178 18.66 7.97 -0.99
N PRO A 179 18.57 7.45 -2.24
CA PRO A 179 17.43 7.70 -3.14
C PRO A 179 16.13 7.12 -2.57
N PRO A 180 14.96 7.45 -3.16
CA PRO A 180 13.70 6.86 -2.72
C PRO A 180 13.77 5.34 -2.83
N CYS A 181 13.53 4.63 -1.72
CA CYS A 181 13.63 3.18 -1.67
C CYS A 181 12.33 2.46 -2.07
N ALA A 182 11.24 3.20 -2.18
CA ALA A 182 9.91 2.66 -2.50
C ALA A 182 9.13 3.60 -3.41
N ALA A 183 8.32 3.02 -4.30
CA ALA A 183 7.29 3.72 -5.04
C ALA A 183 5.94 3.03 -4.81
N GLN A 184 5.02 3.72 -4.12
CA GLN A 184 3.64 3.26 -3.97
C GLN A 184 2.82 3.71 -5.17
N MET A 185 2.26 2.77 -5.91
CA MET A 185 1.52 3.01 -7.14
C MET A 185 0.29 2.12 -7.22
N ALA A 186 -0.75 2.58 -7.94
CA ALA A 186 -1.83 1.69 -8.33
C ALA A 186 -1.28 0.61 -9.27
N TYR A 187 -1.43 -0.65 -8.87
CA TYR A 187 -1.04 -1.79 -9.69
C TYR A 187 -1.96 -2.98 -9.44
N SER A 188 -2.67 -3.35 -10.46
CA SER A 188 -3.57 -4.50 -10.50
C SER A 188 -3.57 -5.08 -11.90
N MET A 189 -4.29 -6.18 -12.13
CA MET A 189 -4.41 -6.74 -13.47
C MET A 189 -5.15 -5.83 -14.47
N VAL A 190 -5.94 -4.86 -14.01
CA VAL A 190 -6.60 -3.86 -14.88
C VAL A 190 -5.89 -2.50 -14.87
N SER A 191 -5.17 -2.17 -13.81
CA SER A 191 -4.44 -0.91 -13.64
C SER A 191 -2.93 -1.17 -13.66
N ARG A 192 -2.38 -1.65 -14.79
CA ARG A 192 -0.98 -2.09 -14.88
C ARG A 192 -0.11 -1.27 -15.82
N ALA A 193 -0.72 -0.55 -16.76
CA ALA A 193 0.02 0.06 -17.87
C ALA A 193 1.11 1.04 -17.43
N GLU A 194 0.88 1.83 -16.37
CA GLU A 194 1.87 2.78 -15.87
C GLU A 194 3.03 2.07 -15.18
N ALA A 195 2.75 1.16 -14.25
CA ALA A 195 3.78 0.45 -13.49
C ALA A 195 4.63 -0.47 -14.38
N GLU A 196 4.05 -1.06 -15.43
CA GLU A 196 4.74 -1.92 -16.39
C GLU A 196 5.39 -1.12 -17.55
N SER A 197 5.23 0.21 -17.61
CA SER A 197 5.84 1.00 -18.67
C SER A 197 7.38 0.91 -18.60
N PRO A 198 8.07 0.86 -19.77
CA PRO A 198 9.53 0.82 -19.79
C PRO A 198 10.17 1.98 -19.01
N GLN A 199 9.55 3.16 -19.05
CA GLN A 199 10.00 4.36 -18.35
C GLN A 199 9.92 4.17 -16.83
N MET A 200 8.80 3.65 -16.31
CA MET A 200 8.65 3.39 -14.86
C MET A 200 9.62 2.31 -14.39
N VAL A 201 9.72 1.21 -15.12
CA VAL A 201 10.67 0.13 -14.79
C VAL A 201 12.11 0.65 -14.77
N ALA A 202 12.48 1.53 -15.72
CA ALA A 202 13.81 2.14 -15.75
C ALA A 202 14.03 3.09 -14.56
N ALA A 203 13.06 3.94 -14.23
CA ALA A 203 13.12 4.87 -13.09
C ALA A 203 13.24 4.14 -11.75
N LEU A 204 12.40 3.11 -11.52
CA LEU A 204 12.48 2.27 -10.32
C LEU A 204 13.84 1.58 -10.18
N ARG A 205 14.34 1.02 -11.28
CA ARG A 205 15.67 0.40 -11.30
C ARG A 205 16.79 1.41 -11.03
N GLY A 206 16.71 2.59 -11.63
CA GLY A 206 17.68 3.67 -11.44
C GLY A 206 17.74 4.17 -9.99
N ALA A 207 16.61 4.28 -9.33
CA ALA A 207 16.51 4.62 -7.93
C ALA A 207 16.86 3.44 -7.00
N GLY A 208 16.79 2.20 -7.50
CA GLY A 208 16.83 1.01 -6.67
C GLY A 208 15.59 0.88 -5.78
N ALA A 209 14.45 1.41 -6.23
CA ALA A 209 13.20 1.43 -5.48
C ALA A 209 12.39 0.15 -5.69
N GLY A 210 11.78 -0.34 -4.61
CA GLY A 210 10.79 -1.40 -4.66
C GLY A 210 9.39 -0.83 -4.96
N LEU A 211 8.65 -1.50 -5.85
CA LEU A 211 7.24 -1.19 -6.07
C LEU A 211 6.40 -1.66 -4.88
N VAL A 212 5.54 -0.80 -4.36
CA VAL A 212 4.47 -1.15 -3.42
C VAL A 212 3.13 -1.01 -4.16
N ALA A 213 2.54 -2.15 -4.52
CA ALA A 213 1.33 -2.18 -5.31
C ALA A 213 0.11 -1.84 -4.47
N SER A 214 -0.44 -0.65 -4.61
CA SER A 214 -1.73 -0.27 -4.05
C SER A 214 -2.87 -0.61 -5.00
N ALA A 215 -4.09 -0.62 -4.48
CA ALA A 215 -5.32 -0.94 -5.24
C ALA A 215 -5.32 -2.31 -5.96
N ALA A 216 -4.49 -3.27 -5.54
CA ALA A 216 -4.32 -4.57 -6.21
C ALA A 216 -5.64 -5.36 -6.41
N LEU A 217 -6.66 -5.08 -5.62
CA LEU A 217 -8.00 -5.68 -5.70
C LEU A 217 -9.05 -4.72 -6.29
N GLU A 218 -8.66 -3.55 -6.82
CA GLU A 218 -9.56 -2.49 -7.33
C GLU A 218 -10.68 -2.17 -6.32
N GLY A 219 -10.30 -2.00 -5.05
CA GLY A 219 -11.26 -1.75 -3.98
C GLY A 219 -12.22 -2.92 -3.69
N GLY A 220 -11.90 -4.11 -4.17
CA GLY A 220 -12.69 -5.33 -4.06
C GLY A 220 -13.54 -5.63 -5.29
N LEU A 221 -13.46 -4.85 -6.37
CA LEU A 221 -14.16 -5.15 -7.63
C LEU A 221 -13.69 -6.48 -8.23
N LEU A 222 -12.40 -6.78 -8.13
CA LEU A 222 -11.82 -8.02 -8.64
C LEU A 222 -12.25 -9.27 -7.86
N THR A 223 -12.79 -9.13 -6.65
CA THR A 223 -13.22 -10.27 -5.82
C THR A 223 -14.65 -10.73 -6.12
N GLY A 224 -15.40 -9.96 -6.94
CA GLY A 224 -16.79 -10.25 -7.27
C GLY A 224 -17.81 -9.83 -6.22
N LYS A 225 -17.41 -9.24 -5.10
CA LYS A 225 -18.36 -8.85 -4.04
C LYS A 225 -19.37 -7.78 -4.45
N TYR A 226 -19.17 -7.12 -5.61
CA TYR A 226 -20.02 -6.09 -6.14
C TYR A 226 -20.85 -6.51 -7.37
N ASP A 227 -20.92 -7.81 -7.68
CA ASP A 227 -21.72 -8.31 -8.81
C ASP A 227 -23.21 -8.35 -8.51
N SER A 228 -23.60 -8.33 -7.24
CA SER A 228 -25.01 -8.27 -6.82
C SER A 228 -25.49 -6.82 -6.71
N THR A 229 -26.75 -6.58 -7.06
CA THR A 229 -27.41 -5.29 -6.82
C THR A 229 -27.53 -4.93 -5.35
N ASP A 230 -27.51 -5.93 -4.46
CA ASP A 230 -27.59 -5.77 -3.00
C ASP A 230 -26.19 -5.71 -2.37
N ALA A 231 -25.13 -5.55 -3.18
CA ALA A 231 -23.76 -5.49 -2.71
C ALA A 231 -23.56 -4.36 -1.69
N THR A 232 -22.87 -4.67 -0.62
CA THR A 232 -22.48 -3.72 0.42
C THR A 232 -20.99 -3.44 0.39
N GLY A 233 -20.59 -2.27 0.86
CA GLY A 233 -19.18 -1.87 0.95
C GLY A 233 -18.91 -0.50 0.35
N ARG A 234 -17.67 -0.04 0.40
CA ARG A 234 -17.28 1.34 0.06
C ARG A 234 -17.58 1.75 -1.41
N LEU A 235 -17.67 0.79 -2.32
CA LEU A 235 -17.98 1.02 -3.73
C LEU A 235 -19.42 0.62 -4.10
N ALA A 236 -20.27 0.26 -3.13
CA ALA A 236 -21.68 0.07 -3.35
C ALA A 236 -22.31 1.40 -3.78
N GLY A 237 -23.04 1.39 -4.89
CA GLY A 237 -23.65 2.61 -5.45
C GLY A 237 -22.67 3.58 -6.13
N ALA A 238 -21.39 3.24 -6.28
CA ALA A 238 -20.47 4.05 -7.08
C ALA A 238 -20.92 4.11 -8.54
N PRO A 239 -20.62 5.23 -9.27
CA PRO A 239 -21.01 5.39 -10.65
C PRO A 239 -20.60 4.23 -11.55
N ASP A 240 -21.46 3.86 -12.50
CA ASP A 240 -21.15 2.86 -13.51
C ASP A 240 -20.38 3.51 -14.67
N ASP A 241 -19.07 3.63 -14.48
CA ASP A 241 -18.14 4.17 -15.47
C ASP A 241 -17.32 3.07 -16.18
N PRO A 242 -16.63 3.37 -17.29
CA PRO A 242 -15.85 2.38 -18.02
C PRO A 242 -14.78 1.67 -17.19
N PRO A 243 -13.97 2.33 -16.34
CA PRO A 243 -13.00 1.66 -15.47
C PRO A 243 -13.65 0.68 -14.51
N ARG A 244 -14.77 1.06 -13.89
CA ARG A 244 -15.51 0.17 -12.98
C ARG A 244 -16.03 -1.07 -13.71
N ARG A 245 -16.61 -0.89 -14.90
CA ARG A 245 -17.09 -2.03 -15.72
C ARG A 245 -15.96 -2.98 -16.07
N ALA A 246 -14.82 -2.45 -16.53
CA ALA A 246 -13.65 -3.25 -16.82
C ALA A 246 -13.18 -4.06 -15.61
N ALA A 247 -13.13 -3.45 -14.43
CA ALA A 247 -12.74 -4.13 -13.19
C ALA A 247 -13.76 -5.21 -12.77
N LEU A 248 -15.06 -4.98 -12.96
CA LEU A 248 -16.10 -5.99 -12.69
C LEU A 248 -16.02 -7.16 -13.68
N ASP A 249 -15.78 -6.89 -14.98
CA ASP A 249 -15.61 -7.93 -16.00
C ASP A 249 -14.38 -8.78 -15.70
N ALA A 250 -13.26 -8.14 -15.36
CA ALA A 250 -12.05 -8.80 -14.91
C ALA A 250 -12.30 -9.67 -13.66
N GLY A 251 -13.04 -9.15 -12.69
CA GLY A 251 -13.41 -9.87 -11.47
C GLY A 251 -14.24 -11.13 -11.76
N ARG A 252 -15.15 -11.07 -12.73
CA ARG A 252 -15.92 -12.26 -13.17
C ARG A 252 -15.02 -13.33 -13.79
N ALA A 253 -14.16 -12.92 -14.71
CA ALA A 253 -13.20 -13.82 -15.34
C ALA A 253 -12.23 -14.45 -14.32
N LEU A 254 -11.76 -13.61 -13.38
CA LEU A 254 -10.85 -14.05 -12.32
C LEU A 254 -11.51 -15.08 -11.38
N ARG A 255 -12.79 -14.92 -11.06
CA ARG A 255 -13.51 -15.92 -10.25
C ARG A 255 -13.67 -17.25 -10.96
N SER A 256 -13.98 -17.22 -12.26
CA SER A 256 -14.05 -18.48 -13.04
C SER A 256 -12.71 -19.22 -13.02
N LEU A 257 -11.60 -18.49 -13.15
CA LEU A 257 -10.27 -19.08 -13.03
C LEU A 257 -9.98 -19.57 -11.61
N ALA A 258 -10.41 -18.82 -10.59
CA ALA A 258 -10.25 -19.19 -9.19
C ALA A 258 -11.01 -20.48 -8.84
N GLU A 259 -12.23 -20.66 -9.34
CA GLU A 259 -13.00 -21.90 -9.20
C GLU A 259 -12.29 -23.08 -9.85
N GLU A 260 -11.74 -22.90 -11.07
CA GLU A 260 -10.96 -23.93 -11.76
C GLU A 260 -9.71 -24.34 -10.98
N TRP A 261 -9.00 -23.37 -10.38
CA TRP A 261 -7.76 -23.61 -9.65
C TRP A 261 -7.96 -23.94 -8.18
N GLY A 262 -9.20 -23.97 -7.69
CA GLY A 262 -9.51 -24.26 -6.29
C GLY A 262 -8.98 -23.23 -5.29
N THR A 263 -9.00 -21.96 -5.69
CA THR A 263 -8.50 -20.83 -4.90
C THR A 263 -9.51 -19.67 -4.86
N SER A 264 -9.13 -18.50 -4.33
CA SER A 264 -9.97 -17.30 -4.36
C SER A 264 -9.50 -16.29 -5.41
N ALA A 265 -10.42 -15.46 -5.91
CA ALA A 265 -10.08 -14.36 -6.82
C ALA A 265 -9.14 -13.35 -6.15
N ALA A 266 -9.26 -13.14 -4.83
CA ALA A 266 -8.34 -12.32 -4.07
C ALA A 266 -6.91 -12.88 -4.07
N ALA A 267 -6.76 -14.19 -3.88
CA ALA A 267 -5.46 -14.86 -3.94
C ALA A 267 -4.82 -14.73 -5.32
N LEU A 268 -5.61 -14.90 -6.40
CA LEU A 268 -5.13 -14.73 -7.77
C LEU A 268 -4.69 -13.30 -8.06
N ALA A 269 -5.45 -12.30 -7.60
CA ALA A 269 -5.10 -10.88 -7.79
C ALA A 269 -3.79 -10.51 -7.05
N VAL A 270 -3.59 -11.04 -5.85
CA VAL A 270 -2.33 -10.88 -5.11
C VAL A 270 -1.19 -11.60 -5.82
N ALA A 271 -1.41 -12.85 -6.27
CA ALA A 271 -0.39 -13.61 -7.01
C ALA A 271 0.02 -12.91 -8.31
N PHE A 272 -0.93 -12.34 -9.05
CA PHE A 272 -0.66 -11.50 -10.22
C PHE A 272 0.26 -10.32 -9.86
N ALA A 273 -0.09 -9.55 -8.81
CA ALA A 273 0.70 -8.38 -8.44
C ALA A 273 2.12 -8.77 -8.02
N LEU A 274 2.29 -9.90 -7.35
CA LEU A 274 3.59 -10.42 -6.90
C LEU A 274 4.53 -10.80 -8.04
N ASP A 275 4.00 -10.98 -9.25
CA ASP A 275 4.79 -11.33 -10.45
C ASP A 275 5.56 -10.15 -11.05
N HIS A 276 5.28 -8.91 -10.63
CA HIS A 276 6.01 -7.74 -11.12
C HIS A 276 7.48 -7.75 -10.61
N PRO A 277 8.48 -7.59 -11.49
CA PRO A 277 9.90 -7.80 -11.13
C PRO A 277 10.44 -6.84 -10.07
N SER A 278 9.86 -5.65 -9.94
CA SER A 278 10.26 -4.66 -8.93
C SER A 278 9.41 -4.72 -7.66
N LEU A 279 8.46 -5.66 -7.55
CA LEU A 279 7.51 -5.64 -6.44
C LEU A 279 8.18 -6.02 -5.11
N ALA A 280 8.02 -5.16 -4.13
CA ALA A 280 8.40 -5.42 -2.74
C ALA A 280 7.21 -5.92 -1.91
N SER A 281 6.03 -5.29 -2.05
CA SER A 281 4.85 -5.64 -1.26
C SER A 281 3.54 -5.29 -1.98
N VAL A 282 2.51 -6.08 -1.74
CA VAL A 282 1.13 -5.79 -2.18
C VAL A 282 0.38 -5.16 -1.01
N LEU A 283 0.00 -3.89 -1.17
CA LEU A 283 -0.75 -3.15 -0.16
C LEU A 283 -2.24 -3.42 -0.31
N ILE A 284 -2.81 -4.06 0.69
CA ILE A 284 -4.22 -4.46 0.73
C ILE A 284 -4.96 -3.78 1.88
N GLY A 285 -6.28 -3.66 1.74
CA GLY A 285 -7.19 -3.38 2.84
C GLY A 285 -7.99 -4.65 3.17
N ALA A 286 -8.31 -4.86 4.44
CA ALA A 286 -9.13 -5.97 4.89
C ALA A 286 -10.15 -5.51 5.94
N THR A 287 -11.36 -6.04 5.88
CA THR A 287 -12.44 -5.77 6.83
C THR A 287 -12.78 -6.99 7.70
N SER A 288 -12.04 -8.08 7.51
CA SER A 288 -12.12 -9.29 8.34
C SER A 288 -10.81 -10.09 8.30
N PRO A 289 -10.50 -10.89 9.34
CA PRO A 289 -9.38 -11.82 9.33
C PRO A 289 -9.37 -12.77 8.14
N ALA A 290 -10.53 -13.32 7.75
CA ALA A 290 -10.64 -14.23 6.62
C ALA A 290 -10.17 -13.62 5.28
N GLN A 291 -10.36 -12.32 5.08
CA GLN A 291 -9.81 -11.65 3.90
C GLN A 291 -8.28 -11.58 3.93
N LEU A 292 -7.67 -11.45 5.11
CA LEU A 292 -6.21 -11.53 5.23
C LEU A 292 -5.69 -12.93 4.87
N ASP A 293 -6.39 -13.98 5.29
CA ASP A 293 -6.05 -15.35 4.93
C ASP A 293 -6.08 -15.55 3.41
N GLU A 294 -7.12 -15.05 2.73
CA GLU A 294 -7.20 -15.10 1.26
C GLU A 294 -6.04 -14.34 0.57
N HIS A 295 -5.67 -13.17 1.08
CA HIS A 295 -4.58 -12.38 0.51
C HIS A 295 -3.22 -13.07 0.71
N VAL A 296 -2.99 -13.64 1.90
CA VAL A 296 -1.77 -14.38 2.23
C VAL A 296 -1.68 -15.68 1.43
N ALA A 297 -2.81 -16.35 1.17
CA ALA A 297 -2.85 -17.51 0.29
C ALA A 297 -2.33 -17.18 -1.13
N GLY A 298 -2.53 -15.95 -1.61
CA GLY A 298 -1.96 -15.47 -2.88
C GLY A 298 -0.43 -15.48 -2.92
N VAL A 299 0.24 -15.30 -1.78
CA VAL A 299 1.71 -15.38 -1.70
C VAL A 299 2.18 -16.84 -1.88
N ALA A 300 1.50 -17.76 -1.22
CA ALA A 300 1.80 -19.20 -1.36
C ALA A 300 1.49 -19.70 -2.77
N LEU A 301 0.38 -19.24 -3.35
CA LEU A 301 -0.01 -19.54 -4.73
C LEU A 301 1.06 -19.06 -5.72
N HIS A 302 1.47 -17.78 -5.62
CA HIS A 302 2.50 -17.21 -6.51
C HIS A 302 3.78 -18.05 -6.57
N ALA A 303 4.20 -18.62 -5.44
CA ALA A 303 5.40 -19.45 -5.36
C ALA A 303 5.25 -20.80 -6.10
N GLN A 304 4.02 -21.22 -6.40
CA GLN A 304 3.70 -22.50 -7.04
C GLN A 304 3.35 -22.36 -8.52
N LEU A 305 3.08 -21.14 -9.01
CA LEU A 305 2.69 -20.92 -10.40
C LEU A 305 3.81 -21.27 -11.37
N SER A 306 3.49 -22.10 -12.37
CA SER A 306 4.33 -22.28 -13.56
C SER A 306 4.32 -21.05 -14.46
N ASP A 307 5.21 -20.99 -15.45
CA ASP A 307 5.22 -19.91 -16.44
C ASP A 307 3.92 -19.88 -17.26
N ASP A 308 3.35 -21.05 -17.56
CA ASP A 308 2.07 -21.16 -18.27
C ASP A 308 0.90 -20.62 -17.41
N ASP A 309 0.90 -20.92 -16.10
CA ASP A 309 -0.10 -20.39 -15.17
C ASP A 309 0.00 -18.86 -15.06
N ARG A 310 1.22 -18.32 -14.99
CA ARG A 310 1.48 -16.87 -14.97
C ARG A 310 0.98 -16.19 -16.26
N ALA A 311 1.29 -16.78 -17.42
CA ALA A 311 0.80 -16.27 -18.69
C ALA A 311 -0.73 -16.29 -18.72
N ARG A 312 -1.34 -17.39 -18.32
CA ARG A 312 -2.79 -17.54 -18.27
C ARG A 312 -3.45 -16.55 -17.31
N LEU A 313 -2.85 -16.30 -16.13
CA LEU A 313 -3.35 -15.31 -15.18
C LEU A 313 -3.24 -13.89 -15.74
N ARG A 314 -2.19 -13.57 -16.51
CA ARG A 314 -2.05 -12.27 -17.18
C ARG A 314 -3.05 -12.06 -18.30
N ASP A 315 -3.48 -13.12 -18.97
CA ASP A 315 -4.40 -13.09 -20.11
C ASP A 315 -5.88 -13.04 -19.70
N VAL A 316 -6.19 -13.20 -18.41
CA VAL A 316 -7.58 -13.10 -17.89
C VAL A 316 -8.22 -11.75 -18.22
N VAL A 317 -7.41 -10.71 -18.41
CA VAL A 317 -7.84 -9.31 -18.64
C VAL A 317 -7.14 -8.74 -19.88
N ALA A 318 -6.98 -9.54 -20.94
CA ALA A 318 -6.41 -9.10 -22.21
C ALA A 318 -7.47 -8.47 -23.13
#